data_9c75f4ebcaa57e79ea156f636060c011
#
_entry.id   9c75f4ebcaa57e79ea156f636060c011
#
_cell.length_a   1.000
_cell.length_b   1.000
_cell.length_c   1.000
_cell.angle_alpha   90.00
_cell.angle_beta   90.00
_cell.angle_gamma   90.00
#
_symmetry.space_group_name_H-M   'P 1'
#
loop_
_entity.id
_entity.type
_entity.pdbx_description
1 polymer ?
#
loop_
_entity_poly.entity_id
_entity_poly.type
_entity_poly.pdbx_seq_one_letter_code
_entity_poly.pdbx_strand_id
1 'polypeptide(L)'
;MKPIFILLLSLLAALSSYGQKPRARDLGVPFDGVPGQNNSITDVRGVEVGYSTIISGTGTNILGTGPVRTGVTAIFPRGKAQKFSPVYANWYSLNGNGEMTGTTWVTESGFLETPIMITNTNSVGVVRDAVLKWYVETDWYDAEDWWYTYPVVAETYDGFLNDIYGFHVKEAHVLEAINNASGGKIEEGNVGGGTGMRCLGFKGGTGTASRKISLAGDNYTLGVL
;
A
#
# COMPACT_ATOMS: atom_id res chain seq x y z
N MET A 1 -46.10 1.12 19.18
CA MET A 1 -45.16 1.21 18.04
C MET A 1 -43.85 1.97 18.32
N LYS A 2 -43.73 2.79 19.36
CA LYS A 2 -42.49 3.56 19.68
C LYS A 2 -41.29 2.76 20.23
N PRO A 3 -41.43 1.71 21.08
CA PRO A 3 -40.26 1.04 21.66
C PRO A 3 -39.52 0.13 20.65
N ILE A 4 -40.19 -0.45 19.69
CA ILE A 4 -39.56 -1.33 18.67
C ILE A 4 -38.68 -0.50 17.71
N PHE A 5 -39.07 0.74 17.39
CA PHE A 5 -38.30 1.62 16.52
C PHE A 5 -36.99 2.08 17.18
N ILE A 6 -37.02 2.34 18.49
CA ILE A 6 -35.84 2.72 19.27
C ILE A 6 -34.89 1.52 19.41
N LEU A 7 -35.40 0.31 19.59
CA LEU A 7 -34.58 -0.92 19.66
C LEU A 7 -33.90 -1.22 18.30
N LEU A 8 -34.59 -1.02 17.18
CA LEU A 8 -34.00 -1.18 15.85
C LEU A 8 -32.93 -0.13 15.58
N LEU A 9 -33.13 1.11 16.00
CA LEU A 9 -32.15 2.19 15.82
C LEU A 9 -30.88 1.95 16.66
N SER A 10 -31.03 1.43 17.89
CA SER A 10 -29.87 1.08 18.73
C SER A 10 -29.12 -0.16 18.22
N LEU A 11 -29.82 -1.11 17.60
CA LEU A 11 -29.19 -2.27 16.96
C LEU A 11 -28.41 -1.86 15.69
N LEU A 12 -28.95 -0.95 14.88
CA LEU A 12 -28.22 -0.41 13.73
C LEU A 12 -26.99 0.42 14.14
N ALA A 13 -27.07 1.18 15.23
CA ALA A 13 -25.95 1.93 15.76
C ALA A 13 -24.85 1.00 16.33
N ALA A 14 -25.21 -0.14 16.90
CA ALA A 14 -24.27 -1.15 17.38
C ALA A 14 -23.55 -1.89 16.24
N LEU A 15 -24.18 -2.03 15.08
CA LEU A 15 -23.57 -2.66 13.90
C LEU A 15 -22.56 -1.74 13.19
N SER A 16 -22.61 -0.42 13.42
CA SER A 16 -21.66 0.55 12.86
C SER A 16 -20.36 0.69 13.66
N SER A 17 -20.23 0.00 14.78
CA SER A 17 -19.04 0.02 15.64
C SER A 17 -18.02 -1.05 15.27
N TYR A 18 -17.71 -1.21 13.98
CA TYR A 18 -16.38 -1.72 13.62
C TYR A 18 -15.38 -0.61 13.94
N GLY A 19 -15.06 -0.51 15.21
CA GLY A 19 -14.10 0.46 15.69
C GLY A 19 -12.77 0.28 14.93
N GLN A 20 -12.32 1.33 14.30
CA GLN A 20 -10.96 1.37 13.78
C GLN A 20 -10.05 0.93 14.92
N LYS A 21 -9.21 -0.07 14.69
CA LYS A 21 -8.26 -0.55 15.70
C LYS A 21 -7.43 0.64 16.19
N PRO A 22 -7.25 0.81 17.50
CA PRO A 22 -6.52 1.94 18.02
C PRO A 22 -5.08 1.90 17.49
N ARG A 23 -4.58 3.04 17.08
CA ARG A 23 -3.18 3.22 16.71
C ARG A 23 -2.34 3.31 17.99
N ALA A 24 -1.04 3.06 17.89
CA ALA A 24 -0.14 3.10 19.05
C ALA A 24 -0.22 4.42 19.82
N ARG A 25 -0.38 5.55 19.10
CA ARG A 25 -0.55 6.87 19.72
C ARG A 25 -1.86 6.99 20.51
N ASP A 26 -2.94 6.39 20.02
CA ASP A 26 -4.25 6.38 20.72
C ASP A 26 -4.19 5.56 22.02
N LEU A 27 -3.24 4.62 22.09
CA LEU A 27 -2.94 3.82 23.28
C LEU A 27 -1.94 4.50 24.24
N GLY A 28 -1.57 5.76 23.99
CA GLY A 28 -0.66 6.51 24.82
C GLY A 28 0.83 6.22 24.59
N VAL A 29 1.21 5.46 23.55
CA VAL A 29 2.61 5.30 23.20
C VAL A 29 3.15 6.65 22.72
N PRO A 30 4.22 7.18 23.35
CA PRO A 30 4.77 8.49 23.02
C PRO A 30 5.51 8.42 21.67
N PHE A 31 5.22 9.42 20.84
CA PHE A 31 5.95 9.64 19.58
C PHE A 31 6.23 11.13 19.45
N ASP A 32 7.45 11.48 19.15
CA ASP A 32 7.88 12.85 18.94
C ASP A 32 7.32 13.45 17.65
N GLY A 33 7.31 14.77 17.59
CA GLY A 33 6.90 15.57 16.45
C GLY A 33 5.39 15.73 16.31
N VAL A 34 5.02 16.66 15.44
CA VAL A 34 3.63 17.04 15.17
C VAL A 34 3.14 16.32 13.93
N PRO A 35 2.12 15.46 14.02
CA PRO A 35 1.57 14.79 12.85
C PRO A 35 0.79 15.76 11.95
N GLY A 36 0.60 15.40 10.68
CA GLY A 36 -0.39 16.00 9.80
C GLY A 36 -1.82 15.63 10.22
N GLN A 37 -2.78 16.05 9.42
CA GLN A 37 -4.22 15.92 9.74
C GLN A 37 -4.65 14.46 9.90
N ASN A 38 -4.18 13.57 9.03
CA ASN A 38 -4.54 12.15 9.04
C ASN A 38 -3.49 11.29 9.76
N ASN A 39 -2.35 11.89 10.12
CA ASN A 39 -1.14 11.17 10.54
C ASN A 39 -0.83 10.01 9.58
N SER A 40 -0.76 10.30 8.30
CA SER A 40 -0.68 9.35 7.19
C SER A 40 0.29 9.85 6.12
N ILE A 41 0.83 8.95 5.31
CA ILE A 41 1.62 9.30 4.13
C ILE A 41 0.86 10.26 3.21
N THR A 42 -0.45 10.16 3.15
CA THR A 42 -1.34 11.01 2.35
C THR A 42 -1.50 12.44 2.87
N ASP A 43 -0.90 12.78 4.01
CA ASP A 43 -0.73 14.18 4.42
C ASP A 43 0.31 14.91 3.57
N VAL A 44 1.17 14.18 2.86
CA VAL A 44 2.00 14.72 1.77
C VAL A 44 1.08 15.01 0.60
N ARG A 45 1.02 16.27 0.20
CA ARG A 45 0.09 16.75 -0.82
C ARG A 45 0.27 16.00 -2.14
N GLY A 46 -0.80 15.41 -2.65
CA GLY A 46 -0.85 14.69 -3.91
C GLY A 46 -0.54 13.20 -3.78
N VAL A 47 -0.09 12.70 -2.64
CA VAL A 47 0.12 11.27 -2.44
C VAL A 47 -1.23 10.55 -2.34
N GLU A 48 -1.38 9.49 -3.12
CA GLU A 48 -2.53 8.58 -3.08
C GLU A 48 -2.06 7.15 -2.81
N VAL A 49 -2.86 6.41 -2.04
CA VAL A 49 -2.61 5.00 -1.71
C VAL A 49 -3.86 4.18 -1.95
N GLY A 50 -3.69 3.01 -2.56
CA GLY A 50 -4.77 2.06 -2.79
C GLY A 50 -4.37 0.63 -2.50
N TYR A 51 -5.36 -0.20 -2.25
CA TYR A 51 -5.19 -1.59 -1.86
C TYR A 51 -6.10 -2.52 -2.65
N SER A 52 -5.56 -3.72 -2.92
CA SER A 52 -6.33 -4.93 -3.16
C SER A 52 -5.95 -5.94 -2.10
N THR A 53 -6.93 -6.44 -1.34
CA THR A 53 -6.71 -7.34 -0.21
C THR A 53 -7.38 -8.68 -0.47
N ILE A 54 -6.60 -9.77 -0.41
CA ILE A 54 -7.07 -11.11 -0.71
C ILE A 54 -7.07 -11.94 0.58
N ILE A 55 -8.25 -12.22 1.11
CA ILE A 55 -8.46 -13.02 2.30
C ILE A 55 -9.47 -14.12 1.99
N SER A 56 -9.02 -15.38 1.94
CA SER A 56 -9.91 -16.51 1.71
C SER A 56 -9.39 -17.79 2.38
N GLY A 57 -10.28 -18.73 2.63
CA GLY A 57 -9.97 -20.03 3.20
C GLY A 57 -9.51 -19.97 4.67
N THR A 58 -9.48 -21.15 5.30
CA THR A 58 -9.03 -21.37 6.69
C THR A 58 -8.38 -22.74 6.81
N GLY A 59 -7.67 -23.00 7.91
CA GLY A 59 -7.09 -24.31 8.20
C GLY A 59 -5.66 -24.47 7.70
N THR A 60 -5.26 -25.69 7.42
CA THR A 60 -3.90 -26.04 6.97
C THR A 60 -3.63 -25.49 5.58
N ASN A 61 -2.41 -25.02 5.35
CA ASN A 61 -1.98 -24.56 4.04
C ASN A 61 -1.95 -25.72 3.03
N ILE A 62 -2.70 -25.57 1.93
CA ILE A 62 -2.76 -26.50 0.81
C ILE A 62 -2.41 -25.74 -0.45
N LEU A 63 -1.34 -26.15 -1.10
CA LEU A 63 -0.80 -25.51 -2.30
C LEU A 63 -1.88 -25.30 -3.37
N GLY A 64 -2.01 -24.08 -3.84
CA GLY A 64 -2.99 -23.66 -4.85
C GLY A 64 -4.42 -23.47 -4.35
N THR A 65 -4.66 -23.77 -3.07
CA THR A 65 -6.00 -23.67 -2.45
C THR A 65 -6.05 -22.60 -1.36
N GLY A 66 -5.00 -22.46 -0.59
CA GLY A 66 -4.92 -21.52 0.54
C GLY A 66 -4.69 -22.19 1.88
N PRO A 67 -4.86 -21.46 3.01
CA PRO A 67 -5.51 -20.14 3.12
C PRO A 67 -4.73 -19.03 2.42
N VAL A 68 -5.45 -18.04 1.89
CA VAL A 68 -4.89 -16.86 1.23
C VAL A 68 -4.95 -15.65 2.16
N ARG A 69 -3.81 -15.01 2.39
CA ARG A 69 -3.65 -13.82 3.21
C ARG A 69 -2.58 -12.94 2.56
N THR A 70 -2.94 -12.25 1.48
CA THR A 70 -2.02 -11.49 0.65
C THR A 70 -2.71 -10.27 0.06
N GLY A 71 -2.01 -9.53 -0.80
CA GLY A 71 -2.59 -8.41 -1.51
C GLY A 71 -1.56 -7.55 -2.22
N VAL A 72 -2.03 -6.44 -2.73
CA VAL A 72 -1.24 -5.44 -3.45
C VAL A 72 -1.52 -4.06 -2.85
N THR A 73 -0.47 -3.31 -2.60
CA THR A 73 -0.54 -1.88 -2.26
C THR A 73 0.00 -1.08 -3.44
N ALA A 74 -0.70 -0.03 -3.85
CA ALA A 74 -0.25 0.94 -4.83
C ALA A 74 -0.06 2.31 -4.17
N ILE A 75 1.09 2.96 -4.40
CA ILE A 75 1.41 4.29 -3.88
C ILE A 75 1.75 5.19 -5.04
N PHE A 76 1.02 6.27 -5.21
CA PHE A 76 1.25 7.30 -6.23
C PHE A 76 1.81 8.55 -5.56
N PRO A 77 3.09 8.89 -5.75
CA PRO A 77 3.71 10.05 -5.10
C PRO A 77 3.08 11.39 -5.49
N ARG A 78 2.47 11.48 -6.66
CA ARG A 78 1.81 12.70 -7.19
C ARG A 78 0.35 12.48 -7.60
N GLY A 79 -0.25 11.38 -7.14
CA GLY A 79 -1.61 10.98 -7.52
C GLY A 79 -1.69 10.39 -8.93
N LYS A 80 -2.68 9.55 -9.15
CA LYS A 80 -2.89 8.86 -10.44
C LYS A 80 -3.43 9.76 -11.56
N ALA A 81 -3.94 10.93 -11.22
CA ALA A 81 -4.40 11.90 -12.23
C ALA A 81 -3.22 12.66 -12.92
N GLN A 82 -2.04 12.62 -12.31
CA GLN A 82 -0.84 13.22 -12.88
C GLN A 82 -0.14 12.18 -13.74
N LYS A 83 -0.41 12.20 -15.04
CA LYS A 83 0.35 11.42 -16.02
C LYS A 83 1.82 11.76 -15.87
N PHE A 84 2.69 10.92 -16.28
CA PHE A 84 4.15 11.00 -16.20
C PHE A 84 4.70 12.26 -15.47
N SER A 85 4.81 12.15 -14.16
CA SER A 85 5.29 13.23 -13.28
C SER A 85 6.34 12.68 -12.32
N PRO A 86 7.60 12.54 -12.77
CA PRO A 86 8.69 12.00 -11.97
C PRO A 86 8.89 12.76 -10.67
N VAL A 87 9.32 12.06 -9.63
CA VAL A 87 9.75 12.64 -8.35
C VAL A 87 11.18 12.23 -8.05
N TYR A 88 11.93 13.09 -7.37
CA TYR A 88 13.24 12.69 -6.86
C TYR A 88 13.11 11.46 -5.95
N ALA A 89 13.96 10.50 -6.16
CA ALA A 89 13.93 9.25 -5.41
C ALA A 89 15.32 8.69 -5.14
N ASN A 90 15.38 7.92 -4.09
CA ASN A 90 16.51 7.06 -3.77
C ASN A 90 15.97 5.82 -3.07
N TRP A 91 16.78 4.79 -2.97
CA TRP A 91 16.46 3.56 -2.25
C TRP A 91 17.63 3.12 -1.40
N TYR A 92 17.36 2.32 -0.40
CA TYR A 92 18.39 1.78 0.49
C TYR A 92 18.16 0.29 0.73
N SER A 93 19.19 -0.51 0.50
CA SER A 93 19.19 -1.93 0.86
C SER A 93 19.64 -2.09 2.31
N LEU A 94 18.71 -2.40 3.20
CA LEU A 94 19.05 -2.74 4.60
C LEU A 94 19.87 -4.05 4.67
N ASN A 95 19.51 -5.00 3.80
CA ASN A 95 20.21 -6.28 3.58
C ASN A 95 19.78 -6.87 2.24
N GLY A 96 20.38 -7.98 1.82
CA GLY A 96 20.05 -8.64 0.56
C GLY A 96 18.93 -9.70 0.65
N ASN A 97 18.18 -9.74 1.74
CA ASN A 97 17.07 -10.68 1.93
C ASN A 97 15.73 -10.02 1.60
N GLY A 98 15.54 -9.71 0.33
CA GLY A 98 14.34 -9.08 -0.21
C GLY A 98 14.53 -8.71 -1.66
N GLU A 99 13.44 -8.37 -2.33
CA GLU A 99 13.46 -7.95 -3.73
C GLU A 99 12.75 -6.62 -3.90
N MET A 100 13.35 -5.75 -4.71
CA MET A 100 12.73 -4.52 -5.21
C MET A 100 13.17 -4.29 -6.65
N THR A 101 12.21 -4.25 -7.57
CA THR A 101 12.49 -3.97 -8.98
C THR A 101 12.67 -2.47 -9.24
N GLY A 102 13.22 -2.09 -10.39
CA GLY A 102 13.35 -0.69 -10.81
C GLY A 102 14.45 0.11 -10.11
N THR A 103 15.13 -0.46 -9.11
CA THR A 103 16.13 0.23 -8.28
C THR A 103 17.38 0.66 -9.05
N THR A 104 17.77 -0.09 -10.08
CA THR A 104 18.90 0.27 -10.95
C THR A 104 18.66 1.58 -11.68
N TRP A 105 17.44 1.78 -12.19
CA TRP A 105 17.06 3.02 -12.85
C TRP A 105 16.92 4.20 -11.86
N VAL A 106 16.35 3.96 -10.68
CA VAL A 106 16.32 4.98 -9.62
C VAL A 106 17.73 5.42 -9.24
N THR A 107 18.68 4.48 -9.18
CA THR A 107 20.09 4.81 -8.91
C THR A 107 20.72 5.64 -10.02
N GLU A 108 20.46 5.30 -11.29
CA GLU A 108 21.02 5.97 -12.44
C GLU A 108 20.42 7.36 -12.66
N SER A 109 19.08 7.47 -12.61
CA SER A 109 18.35 8.69 -12.94
C SER A 109 18.16 9.65 -11.77
N GLY A 110 18.09 9.12 -10.54
CA GLY A 110 17.67 9.87 -9.35
C GLY A 110 16.17 10.11 -9.26
N PHE A 111 15.38 9.48 -10.15
CA PHE A 111 13.94 9.69 -10.25
C PHE A 111 13.14 8.40 -10.08
N LEU A 112 11.96 8.54 -9.51
CA LEU A 112 10.87 7.56 -9.56
C LEU A 112 9.82 8.04 -10.57
N GLU A 113 9.52 7.22 -11.54
CA GLU A 113 8.64 7.53 -12.68
C GLU A 113 7.34 6.72 -12.64
N THR A 114 7.25 5.74 -11.75
CA THR A 114 6.11 4.81 -11.64
C THR A 114 5.44 4.93 -10.27
N PRO A 115 4.22 4.39 -10.09
CA PRO A 115 3.77 4.08 -8.74
C PRO A 115 4.74 3.10 -8.07
N ILE A 116 4.83 3.16 -6.75
CA ILE A 116 5.49 2.13 -5.95
C ILE A 116 4.44 1.08 -5.62
N MET A 117 4.73 -0.18 -5.98
CA MET A 117 3.87 -1.30 -5.65
C MET A 117 4.50 -2.14 -4.54
N ILE A 118 3.68 -2.69 -3.66
CA ILE A 118 4.12 -3.62 -2.61
C ILE A 118 3.21 -4.85 -2.67
N THR A 119 3.84 -6.03 -2.70
CA THR A 119 3.12 -7.32 -2.76
C THR A 119 3.93 -8.43 -2.12
N ASN A 120 3.47 -9.68 -2.15
CA ASN A 120 4.27 -10.78 -1.63
C ASN A 120 5.45 -11.13 -2.55
N THR A 121 6.46 -11.80 -1.98
CA THR A 121 7.72 -12.17 -2.62
C THR A 121 7.53 -12.84 -4.00
N ASN A 122 6.61 -13.80 -4.10
CA ASN A 122 6.42 -14.57 -5.34
C ASN A 122 5.56 -13.84 -6.38
N SER A 123 4.98 -12.71 -6.03
CA SER A 123 4.06 -11.95 -6.90
C SER A 123 4.69 -10.68 -7.49
N VAL A 124 5.95 -10.37 -7.17
CA VAL A 124 6.65 -9.20 -7.71
C VAL A 124 6.62 -9.16 -9.24
N GLY A 125 6.84 -10.31 -9.89
CA GLY A 125 6.83 -10.40 -11.35
C GLY A 125 5.49 -10.05 -11.99
N VAL A 126 4.39 -10.65 -11.52
CA VAL A 126 3.05 -10.38 -12.08
C VAL A 126 2.60 -8.93 -11.80
N VAL A 127 2.97 -8.37 -10.65
CA VAL A 127 2.64 -6.97 -10.33
C VAL A 127 3.42 -6.02 -11.23
N ARG A 128 4.71 -6.28 -11.45
CA ARG A 128 5.53 -5.49 -12.38
C ARG A 128 4.97 -5.51 -13.80
N ASP A 129 4.63 -6.69 -14.31
CA ASP A 129 4.05 -6.88 -15.64
C ASP A 129 2.71 -6.16 -15.78
N ALA A 130 1.85 -6.26 -14.77
CA ALA A 130 0.55 -5.59 -14.75
C ALA A 130 0.66 -4.06 -14.75
N VAL A 131 1.65 -3.47 -14.05
CA VAL A 131 1.91 -2.04 -14.11
C VAL A 131 2.29 -1.60 -15.51
N LEU A 132 3.14 -2.37 -16.22
CA LEU A 132 3.50 -2.05 -17.60
C LEU A 132 2.30 -2.07 -18.53
N LYS A 133 1.42 -3.10 -18.41
CA LYS A 133 0.19 -3.16 -19.18
C LYS A 133 -0.74 -1.99 -18.90
N TRP A 134 -0.92 -1.66 -17.62
CA TRP A 134 -1.72 -0.51 -17.21
C TRP A 134 -1.21 0.81 -17.82
N TYR A 135 0.11 0.99 -17.90
CA TYR A 135 0.71 2.14 -18.57
C TYR A 135 0.28 2.24 -20.04
N VAL A 136 0.36 1.11 -20.76
CA VAL A 136 -0.04 1.02 -22.17
C VAL A 136 -1.54 1.30 -22.34
N GLU A 137 -2.39 0.67 -21.51
CA GLU A 137 -3.83 0.75 -21.62
C GLU A 137 -4.40 2.13 -21.24
N THR A 138 -3.71 2.86 -20.39
CA THR A 138 -4.16 4.17 -19.90
C THR A 138 -3.48 5.34 -20.57
N ASP A 139 -2.61 5.05 -21.54
CA ASP A 139 -1.84 6.10 -22.25
C ASP A 139 -1.11 7.02 -21.24
N TRP A 140 -0.52 6.40 -20.22
CA TRP A 140 0.13 7.14 -19.14
C TRP A 140 1.46 7.77 -19.56
N TYR A 141 1.99 7.31 -20.66
CA TYR A 141 3.17 7.86 -21.31
C TYR A 141 2.78 8.49 -22.66
N ASP A 142 3.63 9.33 -23.21
CA ASP A 142 3.47 9.84 -24.57
C ASP A 142 3.93 8.78 -25.57
N ALA A 143 3.00 8.27 -26.38
CA ALA A 143 3.27 7.19 -27.33
C ALA A 143 4.14 7.65 -28.55
N GLU A 144 4.35 8.95 -28.73
CA GLU A 144 5.19 9.49 -29.80
C GLU A 144 6.69 9.34 -29.49
N ASP A 145 7.06 9.24 -28.22
CA ASP A 145 8.44 8.99 -27.79
C ASP A 145 8.65 7.52 -27.51
N TRP A 146 9.75 6.95 -27.99
CA TRP A 146 10.22 5.62 -27.59
C TRP A 146 10.48 5.61 -26.10
N TRP A 147 9.54 5.01 -25.34
CA TRP A 147 9.55 5.04 -23.91
C TRP A 147 9.79 3.65 -23.31
N TYR A 148 10.56 3.62 -22.28
CA TYR A 148 10.72 2.45 -21.42
C TYR A 148 10.50 2.87 -19.98
N THR A 149 10.02 1.95 -19.16
CA THR A 149 9.87 2.19 -17.72
C THR A 149 10.24 0.95 -16.92
N TYR A 150 10.74 1.21 -15.72
CA TYR A 150 11.13 0.17 -14.77
C TYR A 150 10.26 0.30 -13.52
N PRO A 151 9.08 -0.35 -13.47
CA PRO A 151 8.21 -0.29 -12.30
C PRO A 151 8.91 -0.69 -11.02
N VAL A 152 8.70 0.10 -9.96
CA VAL A 152 9.19 -0.21 -8.63
C VAL A 152 8.17 -1.08 -7.93
N VAL A 153 8.54 -2.34 -7.69
CA VAL A 153 7.73 -3.32 -6.95
C VAL A 153 8.59 -3.90 -5.84
N ALA A 154 8.19 -3.64 -4.60
CA ALA A 154 8.83 -4.16 -3.40
C ALA A 154 8.09 -5.38 -2.86
N GLU A 155 8.84 -6.33 -2.30
CA GLU A 155 8.27 -7.53 -1.70
C GLU A 155 8.01 -7.39 -0.20
N THR A 156 7.04 -8.16 0.30
CA THR A 156 6.82 -8.45 1.70
C THR A 156 6.57 -9.95 1.87
N TYR A 157 7.28 -10.62 2.78
CA TYR A 157 7.11 -12.05 2.97
C TYR A 157 5.85 -12.38 3.78
N ASP A 158 4.90 -13.05 3.15
CA ASP A 158 3.64 -13.47 3.76
C ASP A 158 3.45 -15.00 3.86
N GLY A 159 4.40 -15.80 3.38
CA GLY A 159 4.31 -17.27 3.27
C GLY A 159 4.15 -18.02 4.59
N PHE A 160 4.11 -17.33 5.73
CA PHE A 160 3.79 -17.94 7.01
C PHE A 160 2.27 -18.11 7.23
N LEU A 161 1.47 -17.18 6.66
CA LEU A 161 0.02 -17.14 6.80
C LEU A 161 -0.70 -17.34 5.46
N ASN A 162 0.02 -17.26 4.37
CA ASN A 162 -0.47 -17.29 3.01
C ASN A 162 0.10 -18.48 2.25
N ASP A 163 -0.72 -19.11 1.42
CA ASP A 163 -0.26 -20.04 0.38
C ASP A 163 0.50 -19.26 -0.71
N ILE A 164 1.74 -18.87 -0.41
CA ILE A 164 2.55 -18.00 -1.27
C ILE A 164 2.91 -18.64 -2.62
N TYR A 165 3.01 -19.97 -2.67
CA TYR A 165 3.27 -20.72 -3.90
C TYR A 165 2.01 -21.01 -4.72
N GLY A 166 0.84 -20.66 -4.22
CA GLY A 166 -0.43 -20.71 -4.96
C GLY A 166 -0.60 -19.59 -5.97
N PHE A 167 0.29 -18.57 -5.96
CA PHE A 167 0.28 -17.44 -6.89
C PHE A 167 -1.09 -16.75 -6.99
N HIS A 168 -1.70 -16.46 -5.85
CA HIS A 168 -3.06 -15.94 -5.77
C HIS A 168 -3.20 -14.50 -6.23
N VAL A 169 -2.13 -13.70 -6.21
CA VAL A 169 -2.13 -12.35 -6.77
C VAL A 169 -2.18 -12.43 -8.30
N LYS A 170 -3.11 -11.70 -8.91
CA LYS A 170 -3.32 -11.64 -10.36
C LYS A 170 -3.34 -10.18 -10.81
N GLU A 171 -3.22 -9.94 -12.11
CA GLU A 171 -3.30 -8.62 -12.72
C GLU A 171 -4.52 -7.82 -12.25
N ALA A 172 -5.70 -8.45 -12.14
CA ALA A 172 -6.91 -7.79 -11.66
C ALA A 172 -6.75 -7.15 -10.27
N HIS A 173 -5.98 -7.77 -9.36
CA HIS A 173 -5.72 -7.22 -8.04
C HIS A 173 -4.79 -6.00 -8.09
N VAL A 174 -3.89 -5.95 -9.07
CA VAL A 174 -3.02 -4.80 -9.32
C VAL A 174 -3.85 -3.61 -9.80
N LEU A 175 -4.71 -3.85 -10.79
CA LEU A 175 -5.63 -2.83 -11.31
C LEU A 175 -6.61 -2.34 -10.24
N GLU A 176 -7.10 -3.23 -9.38
CA GLU A 176 -7.94 -2.88 -8.24
C GLU A 176 -7.19 -1.95 -7.27
N ALA A 177 -5.95 -2.29 -6.88
CA ALA A 177 -5.14 -1.44 -6.00
C ALA A 177 -4.89 -0.05 -6.63
N ILE A 178 -4.57 -0.01 -7.91
CA ILE A 178 -4.38 1.24 -8.67
C ILE A 178 -5.67 2.06 -8.69
N ASN A 179 -6.81 1.45 -9.03
CA ASN A 179 -8.10 2.14 -9.14
C ASN A 179 -8.59 2.67 -7.79
N ASN A 180 -8.34 1.94 -6.71
CA ASN A 180 -8.70 2.32 -5.35
C ASN A 180 -7.79 3.39 -4.74
N ALA A 181 -6.68 3.76 -5.40
CA ALA A 181 -5.78 4.76 -4.87
C ALA A 181 -6.47 6.11 -4.68
N SER A 182 -6.35 6.66 -3.47
CA SER A 182 -6.94 7.93 -3.08
C SER A 182 -6.13 8.61 -1.98
N GLY A 183 -6.32 9.92 -1.84
CA GLY A 183 -5.78 10.70 -0.72
C GLY A 183 -6.65 10.59 0.53
N GLY A 184 -6.31 11.35 1.57
CA GLY A 184 -7.03 11.37 2.84
C GLY A 184 -6.66 10.21 3.76
N LYS A 185 -7.61 9.76 4.56
CA LYS A 185 -7.35 8.69 5.53
C LYS A 185 -7.29 7.32 4.82
N ILE A 186 -6.21 6.59 5.02
CA ILE A 186 -6.03 5.24 4.46
C ILE A 186 -6.22 4.16 5.52
N GLU A 187 -6.52 2.95 5.08
CA GLU A 187 -6.63 1.78 5.95
C GLU A 187 -5.26 1.30 6.43
N GLU A 188 -5.23 0.72 7.63
CA GLU A 188 -4.04 0.14 8.26
C GLU A 188 -4.32 -1.30 8.73
N GLY A 189 -3.27 -2.05 8.97
CA GLY A 189 -3.33 -3.42 9.43
C GLY A 189 -3.29 -4.45 8.30
N ASN A 190 -4.29 -5.32 8.23
CA ASN A 190 -4.31 -6.45 7.29
C ASN A 190 -4.85 -6.02 5.92
N VAL A 191 -4.17 -5.10 5.25
CA VAL A 191 -4.57 -4.58 3.95
C VAL A 191 -3.41 -4.58 2.97
N GLY A 192 -3.72 -4.77 1.70
CA GLY A 192 -2.73 -4.80 0.62
C GLY A 192 -1.58 -5.80 0.89
N GLY A 193 -0.36 -5.40 0.58
CA GLY A 193 0.86 -6.18 0.82
C GLY A 193 1.11 -6.51 2.30
N GLY A 194 0.51 -5.76 3.24
CA GLY A 194 0.61 -6.02 4.68
C GLY A 194 -0.29 -7.14 5.21
N THR A 195 -1.17 -7.71 4.38
CA THR A 195 -2.25 -8.62 4.82
C THR A 195 -1.74 -9.86 5.55
N GLY A 196 -0.80 -10.60 4.98
CA GLY A 196 -0.21 -11.81 5.58
C GLY A 196 1.19 -11.61 6.14
N MET A 197 1.70 -10.38 6.14
CA MET A 197 3.07 -10.05 6.47
C MET A 197 3.46 -10.47 7.89
N ARG A 198 4.65 -11.06 8.03
CA ARG A 198 5.33 -11.28 9.29
C ARG A 198 6.51 -10.30 9.42
N CYS A 199 6.64 -9.64 10.57
CA CYS A 199 7.72 -8.72 10.86
C CYS A 199 8.29 -8.94 12.25
N LEU A 200 9.60 -9.12 12.38
CA LEU A 200 10.31 -9.33 13.66
C LEU A 200 9.69 -10.43 14.55
N GLY A 201 9.16 -11.49 13.93
CA GLY A 201 8.52 -12.61 14.65
C GLY A 201 7.04 -12.38 14.99
N PHE A 202 6.49 -11.21 14.74
CA PHE A 202 5.08 -10.87 14.99
C PHE A 202 4.28 -10.81 13.69
N LYS A 203 2.95 -10.81 13.81
CA LYS A 203 2.08 -10.46 12.71
C LYS A 203 2.30 -8.98 12.38
N GLY A 204 2.81 -8.72 11.18
CA GLY A 204 2.95 -7.37 10.63
C GLY A 204 1.64 -6.82 10.06
N GLY A 205 1.75 -5.80 9.26
CA GLY A 205 0.63 -5.14 8.60
C GLY A 205 1.06 -3.84 7.96
N THR A 206 0.16 -3.22 7.24
CA THR A 206 0.36 -1.87 6.72
C THR A 206 0.18 -0.86 7.85
N GLY A 207 1.10 0.08 7.97
CA GLY A 207 1.01 1.20 8.89
C GLY A 207 1.43 2.49 8.22
N THR A 208 0.95 3.62 8.72
CA THR A 208 1.29 4.92 8.15
C THR A 208 1.46 5.99 9.20
N ALA A 209 2.24 7.01 8.90
CA ALA A 209 2.42 8.17 9.76
C ALA A 209 2.85 9.40 8.94
N SER A 210 2.69 10.57 9.53
CA SER A 210 3.28 11.81 9.01
C SER A 210 3.86 12.68 10.10
N ARG A 211 4.77 13.58 9.72
CA ARG A 211 5.31 14.62 10.59
C ARG A 211 5.42 15.93 9.83
N LYS A 212 5.00 17.00 10.49
CA LYS A 212 5.29 18.37 10.06
C LYS A 212 6.69 18.72 10.54
N ILE A 213 7.53 19.16 9.63
CA ILE A 213 8.91 19.56 9.90
C ILE A 213 9.16 20.95 9.36
N SER A 214 9.99 21.73 10.04
CA SER A 214 10.47 23.03 9.58
C SER A 214 11.97 22.90 9.31
N LEU A 215 12.38 23.25 8.09
CA LEU A 215 13.75 23.17 7.67
C LEU A 215 14.11 24.42 6.86
N ALA A 216 15.16 25.12 7.27
CA ALA A 216 15.65 26.33 6.62
C ALA A 216 14.59 27.45 6.43
N GLY A 217 13.60 27.51 7.32
CA GLY A 217 12.52 28.51 7.27
C GLY A 217 11.26 28.05 6.52
N ASP A 218 11.32 26.93 5.81
CA ASP A 218 10.18 26.34 5.11
C ASP A 218 9.52 25.21 5.91
N ASN A 219 8.24 24.99 5.64
CA ASN A 219 7.47 23.92 6.26
C ASN A 219 7.24 22.77 5.30
N TYR A 220 7.58 21.57 5.74
CA TYR A 220 7.42 20.34 4.96
C TYR A 220 6.53 19.34 5.69
N THR A 221 6.03 18.37 4.94
CA THR A 221 5.37 17.20 5.51
C THR A 221 6.17 15.96 5.10
N LEU A 222 6.66 15.22 6.09
CA LEU A 222 7.22 13.90 5.91
C LEU A 222 6.11 12.87 6.05
N GLY A 223 5.92 12.01 5.05
CA GLY A 223 4.97 10.90 5.06
C GLY A 223 5.69 9.57 5.02
N VAL A 224 5.16 8.57 5.72
CA VAL A 224 5.70 7.21 5.80
C VAL A 224 4.56 6.20 5.65
N LEU A 225 4.82 5.14 4.90
CA LEU A 225 3.96 3.96 4.83
C LEU A 225 4.83 2.71 5.04
#